data_b91883194cae70b3d962d267e96a70fb
#
_entry.id   b91883194cae70b3d962d267e96a70fb
#
_cell.length_a   1.000
_cell.length_b   1.000
_cell.length_c   1.000
_cell.angle_alpha   90.00
_cell.angle_beta   90.00
_cell.angle_gamma   90.00
#
_symmetry.space_group_name_H-M   'P 1'
#
loop_
_entity.id
_entity.type
_entity.pdbx_description
1 polymer ?
#
loop_
_entity_poly.entity_id
_entity_poly.type
_entity_poly.pdbx_seq_one_letter_code
_entity_poly.pdbx_strand_id
1 'polypeptide(L)'
;MSQQTAESCSACCALLYELPLTTLLLGESFHPGGNRLTRQLAEQALVGPGKQVLDIACGPGNSARLLADEFGAMVTGVDYSAKLLEQARLITKAAGLSQRVSFQQAEAQQLPFANQTFDVIFCECALCTFADAPRVLSEMVRVLKPGGRLALSDIIINAPVPEQLQSALGQALCIAGARSASDYQLLIKAAGFNPPRCHDVSRVLLDTVQQIEQRLQLADVITTLQQSSIPQEFNNVDEALNIARRFIQSGGLGYSLFIARTPLR
;
A
#
# COMPACT_ATOMS: atom_id res chain seq x y z
N MET A 1 -22.93 13.87 -1.79
CA MET A 1 -22.54 12.63 -2.46
C MET A 1 -22.82 11.51 -1.48
N SER A 2 -23.64 10.51 -1.85
CA SER A 2 -24.22 9.51 -0.95
C SER A 2 -23.17 8.49 -0.50
N GLN A 3 -23.35 7.93 0.72
CA GLN A 3 -22.51 6.85 1.29
C GLN A 3 -22.30 5.66 0.32
N GLN A 4 -23.24 5.38 -0.55
CA GLN A 4 -23.16 4.32 -1.57
C GLN A 4 -22.05 4.50 -2.61
N THR A 5 -21.60 5.75 -2.91
CA THR A 5 -20.50 5.99 -3.86
C THR A 5 -19.12 5.79 -3.23
N ALA A 6 -18.99 5.94 -1.91
CA ALA A 6 -17.74 5.75 -1.18
C ALA A 6 -17.42 4.26 -0.95
N GLU A 7 -18.43 3.44 -0.58
CA GLU A 7 -18.29 1.99 -0.45
C GLU A 7 -17.92 1.32 -1.79
N SER A 8 -18.42 1.85 -2.92
CA SER A 8 -18.10 1.32 -4.25
C SER A 8 -16.62 1.49 -4.62
N CYS A 9 -15.93 2.52 -4.13
CA CYS A 9 -14.54 2.80 -4.50
C CYS A 9 -13.56 1.86 -3.81
N SER A 10 -13.70 1.63 -2.49
CA SER A 10 -12.82 0.69 -1.75
C SER A 10 -13.01 -0.76 -2.21
N ALA A 11 -14.25 -1.18 -2.48
CA ALA A 11 -14.56 -2.50 -3.00
C ALA A 11 -13.97 -2.71 -4.41
N CYS A 12 -14.06 -1.71 -5.31
CA CYS A 12 -13.48 -1.80 -6.65
C CYS A 12 -11.95 -1.94 -6.63
N CYS A 13 -11.26 -1.18 -5.76
CA CYS A 13 -9.83 -1.31 -5.61
C CYS A 13 -9.43 -2.70 -5.07
N ALA A 14 -10.13 -3.20 -4.03
CA ALA A 14 -9.86 -4.53 -3.48
C ALA A 14 -10.00 -5.64 -4.52
N LEU A 15 -11.02 -5.59 -5.38
CA LEU A 15 -11.22 -6.57 -6.47
C LEU A 15 -10.06 -6.59 -7.47
N LEU A 16 -9.48 -5.44 -7.81
CA LEU A 16 -8.31 -5.38 -8.69
C LEU A 16 -7.10 -6.10 -8.10
N TYR A 17 -6.88 -5.96 -6.78
CA TYR A 17 -5.79 -6.65 -6.08
C TYR A 17 -6.02 -8.15 -5.87
N GLU A 18 -7.25 -8.63 -6.02
CA GLU A 18 -7.58 -10.08 -6.01
C GLU A 18 -7.29 -10.79 -7.33
N LEU A 19 -7.04 -10.05 -8.40
CA LEU A 19 -6.77 -10.64 -9.71
C LEU A 19 -5.39 -11.32 -9.72
N PRO A 20 -5.29 -12.55 -10.26
CA PRO A 20 -3.99 -13.24 -10.40
C PRO A 20 -2.96 -12.41 -11.16
N LEU A 21 -3.42 -11.59 -12.08
CA LEU A 21 -2.59 -10.69 -12.86
C LEU A 21 -1.94 -9.59 -12.03
N THR A 22 -2.64 -9.04 -11.03
CA THR A 22 -2.03 -8.05 -10.11
C THR A 22 -0.85 -8.67 -9.37
N THR A 23 -1.00 -9.91 -8.89
CA THR A 23 0.11 -10.66 -8.29
C THR A 23 1.24 -10.92 -9.28
N LEU A 24 0.90 -11.24 -10.54
CA LEU A 24 1.89 -11.44 -11.59
C LEU A 24 2.68 -10.15 -11.86
N LEU A 25 2.01 -9.02 -11.97
CA LEU A 25 2.62 -7.72 -12.29
C LEU A 25 3.39 -7.13 -11.10
N LEU A 26 2.78 -7.08 -9.91
CA LEU A 26 3.35 -6.44 -8.73
C LEU A 26 4.24 -7.39 -7.90
N GLY A 27 4.06 -8.72 -8.06
CA GLY A 27 4.80 -9.74 -7.30
C GLY A 27 4.25 -9.91 -5.88
N GLU A 28 5.13 -10.24 -4.93
CA GLU A 28 4.75 -10.52 -3.55
C GLU A 28 4.44 -9.25 -2.74
N SER A 29 5.01 -8.11 -3.14
CA SER A 29 4.79 -6.81 -2.49
C SER A 29 3.95 -5.92 -3.41
N PHE A 30 2.77 -5.55 -2.97
CA PHE A 30 1.85 -4.71 -3.74
C PHE A 30 2.20 -3.21 -3.68
N HIS A 31 3.40 -2.89 -3.26
CA HIS A 31 3.89 -1.51 -3.19
C HIS A 31 5.28 -1.35 -3.82
N PRO A 32 5.61 -0.17 -4.36
CA PRO A 32 6.92 0.13 -4.90
C PRO A 32 8.05 -0.05 -3.88
N GLY A 33 9.19 -0.54 -4.33
CA GLY A 33 10.38 -0.72 -3.50
C GLY A 33 10.41 -1.99 -2.64
N GLY A 34 9.28 -2.70 -2.50
CA GLY A 34 9.17 -4.01 -1.85
C GLY A 34 9.82 -4.06 -0.46
N ASN A 35 10.28 -5.22 -0.07
CA ASN A 35 10.85 -5.49 1.25
C ASN A 35 11.95 -4.52 1.67
N ARG A 36 12.74 -3.99 0.73
CA ARG A 36 13.79 -2.99 1.04
C ARG A 36 13.19 -1.73 1.62
N LEU A 37 12.08 -1.25 1.04
CA LEU A 37 11.43 -0.04 1.49
C LEU A 37 10.66 -0.25 2.79
N THR A 38 10.01 -1.41 2.96
CA THR A 38 9.37 -1.80 4.23
C THR A 38 10.38 -1.81 5.38
N ARG A 39 11.61 -2.36 5.18
CA ARG A 39 12.69 -2.29 6.19
C ARG A 39 13.07 -0.86 6.55
N GLN A 40 13.30 -0.02 5.55
CA GLN A 40 13.63 1.40 5.76
C GLN A 40 12.53 2.12 6.53
N LEU A 41 11.28 1.85 6.22
CA LEU A 41 10.10 2.42 6.88
C LEU A 41 10.01 1.92 8.34
N ALA A 42 10.27 0.63 8.58
CA ALA A 42 10.26 0.00 9.89
C ALA A 42 11.34 0.58 10.83
N GLU A 43 12.56 0.77 10.30
CA GLU A 43 13.66 1.40 11.04
C GLU A 43 13.31 2.83 11.45
N GLN A 44 12.77 3.64 10.53
CA GLN A 44 12.36 5.02 10.81
C GLN A 44 11.18 5.10 11.79
N ALA A 45 10.28 4.12 11.74
CA ALA A 45 9.16 4.00 12.67
C ALA A 45 9.56 3.39 14.02
N LEU A 46 10.81 2.99 14.20
CA LEU A 46 11.35 2.32 15.39
C LEU A 46 10.55 1.04 15.74
N VAL A 47 10.24 0.24 14.73
CA VAL A 47 9.71 -1.11 14.95
C VAL A 47 10.78 -1.95 15.62
N GLY A 48 10.37 -2.81 16.54
CA GLY A 48 11.30 -3.67 17.28
C GLY A 48 10.58 -4.74 18.08
N PRO A 49 11.33 -5.56 18.82
CA PRO A 49 10.78 -6.70 19.53
C PRO A 49 9.62 -6.33 20.48
N GLY A 50 8.52 -7.07 20.39
CA GLY A 50 7.33 -6.90 21.24
C GLY A 50 6.45 -5.69 20.93
N LYS A 51 6.82 -4.85 19.94
CA LYS A 51 5.95 -3.75 19.50
C LYS A 51 4.67 -4.30 18.88
N GLN A 52 3.54 -3.70 19.26
CA GLN A 52 2.24 -3.97 18.64
C GLN A 52 2.13 -3.13 17.37
N VAL A 53 2.11 -3.78 16.22
CA VAL A 53 2.05 -3.13 14.91
C VAL A 53 0.73 -3.47 14.24
N LEU A 54 0.05 -2.45 13.70
CA LEU A 54 -1.10 -2.61 12.82
C LEU A 54 -0.67 -2.35 11.38
N ASP A 55 -0.90 -3.30 10.49
CA ASP A 55 -0.65 -3.18 9.05
C ASP A 55 -2.00 -3.01 8.35
N ILE A 56 -2.27 -1.79 7.85
CA ILE A 56 -3.56 -1.42 7.23
C ILE A 56 -3.47 -1.59 5.72
N ALA A 57 -4.46 -2.27 5.13
CA ALA A 57 -4.48 -2.75 3.76
C ALA A 57 -3.30 -3.69 3.51
N CYS A 58 -3.14 -4.67 4.39
CA CYS A 58 -1.99 -5.56 4.43
C CYS A 58 -1.90 -6.52 3.24
N GLY A 59 -2.94 -6.63 2.40
CA GLY A 59 -2.99 -7.54 1.28
C GLY A 59 -2.65 -8.98 1.66
N PRO A 60 -1.73 -9.65 0.92
CA PRO A 60 -1.29 -11.01 1.24
C PRO A 60 -0.32 -11.09 2.43
N GLY A 61 -0.14 -10.01 3.19
CA GLY A 61 0.58 -9.97 4.46
C GLY A 61 2.11 -10.01 4.36
N ASN A 62 2.68 -9.57 3.25
CA ASN A 62 4.13 -9.61 3.06
C ASN A 62 4.86 -8.70 4.06
N SER A 63 4.44 -7.44 4.19
CA SER A 63 4.99 -6.48 5.16
C SER A 63 4.79 -6.98 6.59
N ALA A 64 3.61 -7.49 6.93
CA ALA A 64 3.32 -8.03 8.25
C ALA A 64 4.29 -9.17 8.64
N ARG A 65 4.55 -10.10 7.72
CA ARG A 65 5.52 -11.20 7.97
C ARG A 65 6.94 -10.68 8.13
N LEU A 66 7.37 -9.75 7.28
CA LEU A 66 8.70 -9.15 7.37
C LEU A 66 8.92 -8.45 8.72
N LEU A 67 7.94 -7.66 9.17
CA LEU A 67 8.01 -6.94 10.45
C LEU A 67 8.08 -7.90 11.64
N ALA A 68 7.39 -9.03 11.58
CA ALA A 68 7.42 -10.04 12.63
C ALA A 68 8.73 -10.84 12.63
N ASP A 69 9.23 -11.21 11.45
CA ASP A 69 10.41 -12.07 11.30
C ASP A 69 11.70 -11.30 11.61
N GLU A 70 11.89 -10.17 10.94
CA GLU A 70 13.15 -9.42 11.01
C GLU A 70 13.22 -8.45 12.20
N PHE A 71 12.09 -7.89 12.62
CA PHE A 71 12.04 -6.90 13.71
C PHE A 71 11.47 -7.45 15.03
N GLY A 72 10.95 -8.67 15.03
CA GLY A 72 10.39 -9.30 16.23
C GLY A 72 9.08 -8.66 16.72
N ALA A 73 8.38 -7.94 15.87
CA ALA A 73 7.12 -7.29 16.19
C ALA A 73 5.97 -8.29 16.32
N MET A 74 4.93 -7.90 17.07
CA MET A 74 3.62 -8.54 17.07
C MET A 74 2.73 -7.77 16.09
N VAL A 75 2.32 -8.41 14.99
CA VAL A 75 1.66 -7.72 13.88
C VAL A 75 0.23 -8.19 13.72
N THR A 76 -0.70 -7.24 13.64
CA THR A 76 -2.07 -7.46 13.18
C THR A 76 -2.24 -6.82 11.83
N GLY A 77 -2.49 -7.62 10.78
CA GLY A 77 -2.84 -7.13 9.46
C GLY A 77 -4.35 -6.99 9.31
N VAL A 78 -4.79 -5.90 8.70
CA VAL A 78 -6.20 -5.71 8.31
C VAL A 78 -6.28 -5.41 6.83
N ASP A 79 -7.29 -6.00 6.18
CA ASP A 79 -7.61 -5.74 4.78
C ASP A 79 -9.13 -5.87 4.55
N TYR A 80 -9.62 -5.24 3.50
CA TYR A 80 -11.01 -5.37 3.08
C TYR A 80 -11.28 -6.74 2.43
N SER A 81 -10.28 -7.29 1.70
CA SER A 81 -10.39 -8.55 0.96
C SER A 81 -10.22 -9.77 1.88
N ALA A 82 -11.30 -10.50 2.10
CA ALA A 82 -11.27 -11.79 2.79
C ALA A 82 -10.35 -12.80 2.07
N LYS A 83 -10.31 -12.76 0.74
CA LYS A 83 -9.50 -13.67 -0.11
C LYS A 83 -8.01 -13.43 0.07
N LEU A 84 -7.56 -12.16 0.08
CA LEU A 84 -6.15 -11.84 0.34
C LEU A 84 -5.75 -12.24 1.76
N LEU A 85 -6.64 -12.03 2.74
CA LEU A 85 -6.38 -12.44 4.12
C LEU A 85 -6.31 -13.96 4.30
N GLU A 86 -7.06 -14.73 3.52
CA GLU A 86 -6.93 -16.19 3.52
C GLU A 86 -5.54 -16.62 3.00
N GLN A 87 -5.10 -16.05 1.90
CA GLN A 87 -3.74 -16.24 1.38
C GLN A 87 -2.68 -15.84 2.41
N ALA A 88 -2.86 -14.67 3.04
CA ALA A 88 -1.96 -14.17 4.08
C ALA A 88 -1.82 -15.17 5.24
N ARG A 89 -2.93 -15.73 5.74
CA ARG A 89 -2.93 -16.73 6.81
C ARG A 89 -2.20 -18.01 6.39
N LEU A 90 -2.45 -18.52 5.18
CA LEU A 90 -1.81 -19.72 4.67
C LEU A 90 -0.29 -19.55 4.57
N ILE A 91 0.17 -18.46 3.96
CA ILE A 91 1.60 -18.18 3.78
C ILE A 91 2.27 -17.96 5.16
N THR A 92 1.62 -17.22 6.05
CA THR A 92 2.14 -16.98 7.41
C THR A 92 2.27 -18.25 8.22
N LYS A 93 1.31 -19.17 8.10
CA LYS A 93 1.37 -20.49 8.73
C LYS A 93 2.52 -21.32 8.17
N ALA A 94 2.70 -21.33 6.86
CA ALA A 94 3.81 -22.04 6.21
C ALA A 94 5.18 -21.46 6.61
N ALA A 95 5.27 -20.16 6.87
CA ALA A 95 6.47 -19.49 7.37
C ALA A 95 6.70 -19.66 8.89
N GLY A 96 5.81 -20.33 9.63
CA GLY A 96 5.95 -20.54 11.08
C GLY A 96 5.71 -19.28 11.92
N LEU A 97 5.10 -18.23 11.35
CA LEU A 97 4.94 -16.90 11.99
C LEU A 97 3.58 -16.68 12.66
N SER A 98 2.71 -17.70 12.72
CA SER A 98 1.34 -17.58 13.26
C SER A 98 1.24 -17.14 14.73
N GLN A 99 2.32 -17.25 15.49
CA GLN A 99 2.36 -16.76 16.87
C GLN A 99 2.62 -15.25 16.98
N ARG A 100 3.11 -14.63 15.90
CA ARG A 100 3.46 -13.20 15.87
C ARG A 100 2.62 -12.38 14.90
N VAL A 101 1.98 -13.03 13.93
CA VAL A 101 1.18 -12.37 12.89
C VAL A 101 -0.23 -12.92 12.89
N SER A 102 -1.20 -12.03 13.00
CA SER A 102 -2.63 -12.32 12.88
C SER A 102 -3.26 -11.42 11.81
N PHE A 103 -4.41 -11.86 11.26
CA PHE A 103 -5.13 -11.12 10.24
C PHE A 103 -6.62 -11.04 10.55
N GLN A 104 -7.20 -9.85 10.35
CA GLN A 104 -8.61 -9.59 10.57
C GLN A 104 -9.19 -8.81 9.39
N GLN A 105 -10.37 -9.21 8.89
CA GLN A 105 -11.08 -8.43 7.90
C GLN A 105 -11.65 -7.18 8.56
N ALA A 106 -11.36 -6.00 7.99
CA ALA A 106 -11.86 -4.74 8.49
C ALA A 106 -11.82 -3.65 7.42
N GLU A 107 -12.65 -2.63 7.59
CA GLU A 107 -12.55 -1.38 6.87
C GLU A 107 -11.67 -0.39 7.63
N ALA A 108 -10.75 0.26 6.92
CA ALA A 108 -9.83 1.23 7.51
C ALA A 108 -10.54 2.46 8.11
N GLN A 109 -11.76 2.75 7.63
CA GLN A 109 -12.62 3.84 8.13
C GLN A 109 -13.28 3.52 9.48
N GLN A 110 -13.28 2.24 9.90
CA GLN A 110 -13.89 1.77 11.15
C GLN A 110 -13.10 0.57 11.69
N LEU A 111 -11.96 0.84 12.30
CA LEU A 111 -11.08 -0.21 12.82
C LEU A 111 -11.67 -0.88 14.06
N PRO A 112 -11.75 -2.23 14.11
CA PRO A 112 -12.38 -2.98 15.20
C PRO A 112 -11.44 -3.15 16.41
N PHE A 113 -10.70 -2.09 16.77
CA PHE A 113 -9.74 -2.11 17.86
C PHE A 113 -10.06 -1.02 18.88
N ALA A 114 -9.70 -1.27 20.13
CA ALA A 114 -9.78 -0.28 21.20
C ALA A 114 -8.82 0.90 20.93
N ASN A 115 -9.11 2.04 21.57
CA ASN A 115 -8.22 3.18 21.54
C ASN A 115 -6.85 2.80 22.11
N GLN A 116 -5.78 3.41 21.58
CA GLN A 116 -4.43 3.30 22.13
C GLN A 116 -3.90 1.85 22.24
N THR A 117 -4.16 1.03 21.23
CA THR A 117 -3.76 -0.37 21.18
C THR A 117 -2.37 -0.57 20.59
N PHE A 118 -2.03 0.17 19.54
CA PHE A 118 -0.83 -0.08 18.75
C PHE A 118 0.29 0.92 19.02
N ASP A 119 1.53 0.44 18.94
CA ASP A 119 2.73 1.26 19.01
C ASP A 119 3.06 1.91 17.67
N VAL A 120 2.81 1.16 16.58
CA VAL A 120 3.10 1.59 15.20
C VAL A 120 1.96 1.17 14.28
N ILE A 121 1.63 2.04 13.31
CA ILE A 121 0.77 1.70 12.16
C ILE A 121 1.60 1.76 10.90
N PHE A 122 1.48 0.72 10.08
CA PHE A 122 1.92 0.67 8.69
C PHE A 122 0.74 0.87 7.75
N CYS A 123 0.96 1.64 6.67
CA CYS A 123 0.03 1.77 5.56
C CYS A 123 0.88 2.05 4.30
N GLU A 124 1.12 1.02 3.50
CA GLU A 124 1.99 1.09 2.33
C GLU A 124 1.17 1.11 1.05
N CYS A 125 1.27 2.21 0.27
CA CYS A 125 0.62 2.41 -1.02
C CYS A 125 -0.91 2.20 -0.98
N ALA A 126 -1.58 2.67 0.07
CA ALA A 126 -3.00 2.40 0.26
C ALA A 126 -3.83 3.62 0.65
N LEU A 127 -3.25 4.66 1.28
CA LEU A 127 -4.04 5.82 1.72
C LEU A 127 -4.71 6.54 0.54
N CYS A 128 -4.07 6.54 -0.64
CA CYS A 128 -4.64 7.07 -1.88
C CYS A 128 -5.89 6.32 -2.37
N THR A 129 -6.08 5.05 -1.97
CA THR A 129 -7.21 4.23 -2.41
C THR A 129 -8.45 4.40 -1.53
N PHE A 130 -8.32 5.00 -0.36
CA PHE A 130 -9.44 5.19 0.54
C PHE A 130 -10.30 6.40 0.16
N ALA A 131 -11.60 6.19 0.05
CA ALA A 131 -12.56 7.23 -0.32
C ALA A 131 -12.59 8.39 0.70
N ASP A 132 -12.42 8.08 2.01
CA ASP A 132 -12.36 9.05 3.11
C ASP A 132 -11.04 8.92 3.87
N ALA A 133 -9.95 9.37 3.25
CA ALA A 133 -8.63 9.38 3.87
C ALA A 133 -8.57 10.16 5.21
N PRO A 134 -9.26 11.30 5.39
CA PRO A 134 -9.38 11.95 6.70
C PRO A 134 -9.96 11.04 7.79
N ARG A 135 -11.01 10.29 7.49
CA ARG A 135 -11.63 9.35 8.43
C ARG A 135 -10.68 8.22 8.78
N VAL A 136 -9.98 7.66 7.79
CA VAL A 136 -8.97 6.61 8.01
C VAL A 136 -7.84 7.12 8.91
N LEU A 137 -7.31 8.31 8.65
CA LEU A 137 -6.26 8.90 9.49
C LEU A 137 -6.75 9.18 10.92
N SER A 138 -8.01 9.56 11.11
CA SER A 138 -8.62 9.74 12.43
C SER A 138 -8.69 8.41 13.19
N GLU A 139 -9.04 7.31 12.54
CA GLU A 139 -9.03 5.97 13.12
C GLU A 139 -7.59 5.52 13.46
N MET A 140 -6.63 5.82 12.59
CA MET A 140 -5.21 5.57 12.89
C MET A 140 -4.76 6.29 14.16
N VAL A 141 -5.11 7.57 14.32
CA VAL A 141 -4.81 8.32 15.57
C VAL A 141 -5.49 7.68 16.77
N ARG A 142 -6.76 7.29 16.64
CA ARG A 142 -7.55 6.70 17.73
C ARG A 142 -6.91 5.42 18.27
N VAL A 143 -6.48 4.53 17.39
CA VAL A 143 -5.94 3.21 17.78
C VAL A 143 -4.45 3.24 18.14
N LEU A 144 -3.72 4.31 17.80
CA LEU A 144 -2.34 4.51 18.22
C LEU A 144 -2.26 4.94 19.68
N LYS A 145 -1.29 4.40 20.40
CA LYS A 145 -0.90 4.87 21.73
C LYS A 145 -0.39 6.32 21.68
N PRO A 146 -0.44 7.07 22.78
CA PRO A 146 0.27 8.35 22.89
C PRO A 146 1.75 8.17 22.53
N GLY A 147 2.26 9.03 21.63
CA GLY A 147 3.62 8.89 21.07
C GLY A 147 3.81 7.75 20.07
N GLY A 148 2.75 7.02 19.74
CA GLY A 148 2.75 6.00 18.70
C GLY A 148 3.09 6.57 17.32
N ARG A 149 3.50 5.74 16.37
CA ARG A 149 4.05 6.18 15.10
C ARG A 149 3.20 5.70 13.93
N LEU A 150 3.04 6.58 12.95
CA LEU A 150 2.54 6.27 11.61
C LEU A 150 3.75 6.09 10.69
N ALA A 151 3.78 4.98 9.98
CA ALA A 151 4.69 4.63 8.92
C ALA A 151 3.87 4.49 7.62
N LEU A 152 3.88 5.52 6.80
CA LEU A 152 3.08 5.62 5.58
C LEU A 152 4.01 5.73 4.37
N SER A 153 3.67 5.05 3.30
CA SER A 153 4.24 5.30 1.97
C SER A 153 3.13 5.43 0.94
N ASP A 154 3.28 6.35 -0.02
CA ASP A 154 2.27 6.50 -1.06
C ASP A 154 2.80 7.16 -2.33
N ILE A 155 2.04 7.02 -3.43
CA ILE A 155 2.26 7.68 -4.70
C ILE A 155 2.03 9.19 -4.54
N ILE A 156 2.95 9.98 -5.11
CA ILE A 156 2.90 11.45 -5.10
C ILE A 156 2.67 11.96 -6.51
N ILE A 157 1.75 12.91 -6.65
CA ILE A 157 1.45 13.62 -7.90
C ILE A 157 1.95 15.06 -7.78
N ASN A 158 2.84 15.46 -8.69
CA ASN A 158 3.42 16.81 -8.76
C ASN A 158 2.99 17.58 -10.02
N ALA A 159 2.30 16.92 -10.96
CA ALA A 159 1.80 17.51 -12.21
C ALA A 159 0.48 16.85 -12.60
N PRO A 160 -0.30 17.45 -13.53
CA PRO A 160 -1.51 16.83 -14.05
C PRO A 160 -1.24 15.43 -14.61
N VAL A 161 -2.05 14.45 -14.17
CA VAL A 161 -1.90 13.05 -14.58
C VAL A 161 -2.31 12.91 -16.05
N PRO A 162 -1.47 12.34 -16.93
CA PRO A 162 -1.82 12.02 -18.31
C PRO A 162 -3.10 11.19 -18.40
N GLU A 163 -3.95 11.49 -19.38
CA GLU A 163 -5.26 10.84 -19.55
C GLU A 163 -5.13 9.31 -19.62
N GLN A 164 -4.11 8.81 -20.30
CA GLN A 164 -3.82 7.37 -20.44
C GLN A 164 -3.56 6.68 -19.10
N LEU A 165 -3.09 7.41 -18.08
CA LEU A 165 -2.88 6.91 -16.73
C LEU A 165 -4.09 7.10 -15.81
N GLN A 166 -5.19 7.66 -16.29
CA GLN A 166 -6.45 7.81 -15.53
C GLN A 166 -7.38 6.59 -15.69
N SER A 167 -6.93 5.55 -16.39
CA SER A 167 -7.65 4.30 -16.64
C SER A 167 -7.72 3.37 -15.41
N ALA A 168 -8.35 2.20 -15.58
CA ALA A 168 -8.36 1.15 -14.56
C ALA A 168 -6.94 0.73 -14.12
N LEU A 169 -5.95 0.78 -15.02
CA LEU A 169 -4.55 0.54 -14.68
C LEU A 169 -4.01 1.64 -13.75
N GLY A 170 -4.34 2.90 -13.96
CA GLY A 170 -3.96 4.00 -13.07
C GLY A 170 -4.60 3.88 -11.67
N GLN A 171 -5.80 3.30 -11.59
CA GLN A 171 -6.43 2.95 -10.31
C GLN A 171 -5.64 1.81 -9.62
N ALA A 172 -5.31 0.75 -10.36
CA ALA A 172 -4.53 -0.38 -9.83
C ALA A 172 -3.12 0.03 -9.40
N LEU A 173 -2.54 1.06 -10.02
CA LEU A 173 -1.23 1.61 -9.67
C LEU A 173 -1.30 2.75 -8.63
N CYS A 174 -2.42 2.92 -7.94
CA CYS A 174 -2.62 3.94 -6.89
C CYS A 174 -2.50 5.39 -7.39
N ILE A 175 -2.58 5.66 -8.71
CA ILE A 175 -2.40 6.99 -9.27
C ILE A 175 -3.67 7.85 -9.11
N ALA A 176 -4.85 7.25 -9.25
CA ALA A 176 -6.12 7.97 -9.32
C ALA A 176 -6.46 8.78 -8.06
N GLY A 177 -6.07 8.29 -6.88
CA GLY A 177 -6.31 8.99 -5.61
C GLY A 177 -5.06 9.62 -5.00
N ALA A 178 -3.93 9.57 -5.73
CA ALA A 178 -2.67 10.15 -5.26
C ALA A 178 -2.76 11.68 -5.11
N ARG A 179 -1.95 12.22 -4.21
CA ARG A 179 -1.92 13.64 -3.84
C ARG A 179 -0.49 14.17 -3.88
N SER A 180 -0.34 15.48 -3.78
CA SER A 180 0.98 16.07 -3.55
C SER A 180 1.53 15.69 -2.17
N ALA A 181 2.86 15.71 -2.02
CA ALA A 181 3.49 15.47 -0.72
C ALA A 181 3.01 16.45 0.36
N SER A 182 2.78 17.72 -0.03
CA SER A 182 2.23 18.74 0.87
C SER A 182 0.81 18.44 1.32
N ASP A 183 -0.05 17.93 0.41
CA ASP A 183 -1.42 17.58 0.78
C ASP A 183 -1.46 16.39 1.74
N TYR A 184 -0.62 15.35 1.54
CA TYR A 184 -0.47 14.28 2.52
C TYR A 184 -0.01 14.80 3.88
N GLN A 185 0.99 15.70 3.92
CA GLN A 185 1.46 16.29 5.17
C GLN A 185 0.36 17.08 5.88
N LEU A 186 -0.44 17.85 5.15
CA LEU A 186 -1.57 18.59 5.68
C LEU A 186 -2.65 17.65 6.23
N LEU A 187 -3.01 16.60 5.50
CA LEU A 187 -3.99 15.62 5.94
C LEU A 187 -3.55 14.90 7.22
N ILE A 188 -2.30 14.43 7.28
CA ILE A 188 -1.74 13.76 8.45
C ILE A 188 -1.75 14.70 9.66
N LYS A 189 -1.33 15.96 9.47
CA LYS A 189 -1.36 16.97 10.53
C LYS A 189 -2.79 17.28 11.01
N ALA A 190 -3.73 17.44 10.06
CA ALA A 190 -5.14 17.75 10.37
C ALA A 190 -5.82 16.61 11.14
N ALA A 191 -5.40 15.36 10.97
CA ALA A 191 -5.89 14.21 11.73
C ALA A 191 -5.42 14.18 13.19
N GLY A 192 -4.44 15.01 13.58
CA GLY A 192 -3.94 15.09 14.95
C GLY A 192 -2.54 14.53 15.17
N PHE A 193 -1.84 14.14 14.13
CA PHE A 193 -0.41 13.81 14.21
C PHE A 193 0.45 15.07 14.33
N ASN A 194 1.64 14.93 14.93
CA ASN A 194 2.69 15.92 14.77
C ASN A 194 3.09 16.04 13.30
N PRO A 195 3.67 17.16 12.84
CA PRO A 195 4.09 17.33 11.46
C PRO A 195 4.94 16.13 10.99
N PRO A 196 4.54 15.45 9.89
CA PRO A 196 5.27 14.29 9.41
C PRO A 196 6.62 14.67 8.80
N ARG A 197 7.62 13.79 8.99
CA ARG A 197 8.81 13.80 8.15
C ARG A 197 8.44 13.16 6.82
N CYS A 198 8.81 13.82 5.72
CA CYS A 198 8.60 13.30 4.37
C CYS A 198 9.97 13.02 3.73
N HIS A 199 10.11 11.83 3.13
CA HIS A 199 11.30 11.41 2.41
C HIS A 199 10.91 10.99 1.01
N ASP A 200 11.47 11.67 0.02
CA ASP A 200 11.31 11.29 -1.39
C ASP A 200 12.12 10.03 -1.69
N VAL A 201 11.44 9.03 -2.21
CA VAL A 201 12.01 7.76 -2.65
C VAL A 201 11.58 7.41 -4.08
N SER A 202 11.23 8.41 -4.87
CA SER A 202 10.64 8.27 -6.22
C SER A 202 11.44 7.38 -7.17
N ARG A 203 12.74 7.23 -6.98
CA ARG A 203 13.58 6.33 -7.79
C ARG A 203 13.07 4.89 -7.80
N VAL A 204 12.42 4.42 -6.73
CA VAL A 204 11.90 3.06 -6.65
C VAL A 204 10.79 2.80 -7.69
N LEU A 205 10.11 3.85 -8.17
CA LEU A 205 9.08 3.71 -9.20
C LEU A 205 9.66 3.25 -10.53
N LEU A 206 10.83 3.73 -10.92
CA LEU A 206 11.50 3.29 -12.15
C LEU A 206 11.87 1.81 -12.09
N ASP A 207 12.39 1.37 -10.93
CA ASP A 207 12.68 -0.04 -10.69
C ASP A 207 11.40 -0.88 -10.76
N THR A 208 10.29 -0.36 -10.21
CA THR A 208 8.99 -1.05 -10.24
C THR A 208 8.45 -1.17 -11.67
N VAL A 209 8.50 -0.10 -12.46
CA VAL A 209 8.11 -0.13 -13.89
C VAL A 209 8.95 -1.18 -14.65
N GLN A 210 10.26 -1.18 -14.45
CA GLN A 210 11.14 -2.16 -15.09
C GLN A 210 10.81 -3.60 -14.67
N GLN A 211 10.51 -3.85 -13.40
CA GLN A 211 10.11 -5.18 -12.93
C GLN A 211 8.78 -5.63 -13.54
N ILE A 212 7.82 -4.73 -13.68
CA ILE A 212 6.54 -5.02 -14.35
C ILE A 212 6.78 -5.40 -15.81
N GLU A 213 7.58 -4.63 -16.53
CA GLU A 213 7.94 -4.94 -17.94
C GLU A 213 8.60 -6.31 -18.08
N GLN A 214 9.57 -6.62 -17.22
CA GLN A 214 10.23 -7.93 -17.23
C GLN A 214 9.24 -9.09 -16.99
N ARG A 215 8.30 -8.90 -16.05
CA ARG A 215 7.27 -9.92 -15.77
C ARG A 215 6.28 -10.08 -16.91
N LEU A 216 5.91 -8.99 -17.59
CA LEU A 216 5.07 -9.04 -18.79
C LEU A 216 5.77 -9.80 -19.92
N GLN A 217 7.04 -9.51 -20.20
CA GLN A 217 7.81 -10.23 -21.21
C GLN A 217 7.88 -11.74 -20.93
N LEU A 218 8.06 -12.12 -19.67
CA LEU A 218 8.02 -13.52 -19.26
C LEU A 218 6.64 -14.14 -19.43
N ALA A 219 5.57 -13.40 -19.09
CA ALA A 219 4.20 -13.86 -19.29
C ALA A 219 3.87 -14.05 -20.77
N ASP A 220 4.30 -13.15 -21.64
CA ASP A 220 4.13 -13.26 -23.12
C ASP A 220 4.81 -14.52 -23.67
N VAL A 221 6.02 -14.81 -23.20
CA VAL A 221 6.72 -16.05 -23.58
C VAL A 221 5.93 -17.27 -23.13
N ILE A 222 5.44 -17.28 -21.87
CA ILE A 222 4.68 -18.41 -21.33
C ILE A 222 3.35 -18.59 -22.07
N THR A 223 2.61 -17.51 -22.34
CA THR A 223 1.32 -17.57 -23.06
C THR A 223 1.51 -18.00 -24.51
N THR A 224 2.57 -17.54 -25.18
CA THR A 224 2.93 -17.98 -26.52
C THR A 224 3.24 -19.47 -26.55
N LEU A 225 3.99 -19.98 -25.56
CA LEU A 225 4.30 -21.41 -25.46
C LEU A 225 3.06 -22.27 -25.14
N GLN A 226 2.09 -21.71 -24.40
CA GLN A 226 0.86 -22.40 -24.01
C GLN A 226 -0.31 -22.20 -24.99
N GLN A 227 -0.10 -21.45 -26.09
CA GLN A 227 -1.15 -21.08 -27.07
C GLN A 227 -2.37 -20.40 -26.43
N SER A 228 -2.19 -19.73 -25.30
CA SER A 228 -3.23 -18.96 -24.60
C SER A 228 -3.17 -17.50 -25.07
N SER A 229 -4.33 -16.81 -25.12
CA SER A 229 -4.37 -15.38 -25.44
C SER A 229 -4.27 -14.54 -24.16
N ILE A 230 -3.51 -13.44 -24.20
CA ILE A 230 -3.54 -12.41 -23.16
C ILE A 230 -4.92 -11.72 -23.20
N PRO A 231 -5.56 -11.46 -22.06
CA PRO A 231 -6.82 -10.73 -22.04
C PRO A 231 -6.70 -9.37 -22.74
N GLN A 232 -7.69 -8.98 -23.55
CA GLN A 232 -7.70 -7.73 -24.34
C GLN A 232 -7.51 -6.46 -23.51
N GLU A 233 -7.80 -6.51 -22.22
CA GLU A 233 -7.63 -5.40 -21.25
C GLU A 233 -6.17 -4.94 -21.11
N PHE A 234 -5.21 -5.72 -21.63
CA PHE A 234 -3.76 -5.46 -21.55
C PHE A 234 -3.12 -5.04 -22.89
N ASN A 235 -3.90 -4.88 -23.95
CA ASN A 235 -3.36 -4.51 -25.27
C ASN A 235 -2.63 -3.15 -25.30
N ASN A 236 -2.71 -2.32 -24.23
CA ASN A 236 -2.08 -1.01 -24.14
C ASN A 236 -1.16 -0.86 -22.90
N VAL A 237 -0.80 -1.97 -22.24
CA VAL A 237 0.03 -1.89 -21.01
C VAL A 237 1.41 -1.32 -21.32
N ASP A 238 2.04 -1.70 -22.43
CA ASP A 238 3.36 -1.20 -22.82
C ASP A 238 3.34 0.31 -23.06
N GLU A 239 2.30 0.83 -23.71
CA GLU A 239 2.14 2.28 -23.90
C GLU A 239 1.96 2.99 -22.56
N ALA A 240 1.11 2.45 -21.69
CA ALA A 240 0.87 3.02 -20.36
C ALA A 240 2.15 3.00 -19.49
N LEU A 241 2.95 1.93 -19.54
CA LEU A 241 4.22 1.84 -18.84
C LEU A 241 5.24 2.84 -19.39
N ASN A 242 5.30 3.04 -20.70
CA ASN A 242 6.16 4.06 -21.31
C ASN A 242 5.74 5.48 -20.92
N ILE A 243 4.45 5.76 -20.82
CA ILE A 243 3.92 7.05 -20.34
C ILE A 243 4.25 7.23 -18.86
N ALA A 244 4.01 6.20 -18.04
CA ALA A 244 4.35 6.22 -16.62
C ALA A 244 5.85 6.49 -16.40
N ARG A 245 6.73 5.81 -17.14
CA ARG A 245 8.17 6.02 -17.09
C ARG A 245 8.55 7.47 -17.38
N ARG A 246 8.02 8.05 -18.47
CA ARG A 246 8.28 9.47 -18.82
C ARG A 246 7.74 10.42 -17.75
N PHE A 247 6.57 10.12 -17.19
CA PHE A 247 5.95 10.94 -16.16
C PHE A 247 6.73 10.89 -14.84
N ILE A 248 7.29 9.72 -14.47
CA ILE A 248 8.22 9.59 -13.35
C ILE A 248 9.51 10.39 -13.62
N GLN A 249 10.11 10.23 -14.80
CA GLN A 249 11.37 10.91 -15.17
C GLN A 249 11.24 12.42 -15.21
N SER A 250 10.06 12.95 -15.57
CA SER A 250 9.78 14.40 -15.52
C SER A 250 9.50 14.92 -14.11
N GLY A 251 9.44 14.04 -13.10
CA GLY A 251 9.08 14.39 -11.72
C GLY A 251 7.57 14.59 -11.51
N GLY A 252 6.73 14.29 -12.50
CA GLY A 252 5.26 14.40 -12.38
C GLY A 252 4.64 13.32 -11.48
N LEU A 253 5.26 12.15 -11.42
CA LEU A 253 4.90 11.04 -10.52
C LEU A 253 6.06 10.74 -9.58
N GLY A 254 5.78 10.64 -8.29
CA GLY A 254 6.75 10.34 -7.26
C GLY A 254 6.25 9.30 -6.26
N TYR A 255 7.11 8.97 -5.31
CA TYR A 255 6.80 8.10 -4.16
C TYR A 255 7.47 8.62 -2.91
N SER A 256 6.73 8.74 -1.82
CA SER A 256 7.27 9.29 -0.58
C SER A 256 6.93 8.45 0.64
N LEU A 257 7.85 8.48 1.61
CA LEU A 257 7.64 7.95 2.95
C LEU A 257 7.25 9.09 3.89
N PHE A 258 6.27 8.85 4.73
CA PHE A 258 5.85 9.78 5.78
C PHE A 258 5.93 9.08 7.14
N ILE A 259 6.70 9.68 8.04
CA ILE A 259 6.78 9.24 9.44
C ILE A 259 6.19 10.34 10.32
N ALA A 260 5.13 9.99 11.02
CA ALA A 260 4.48 10.90 11.97
C ALA A 260 4.36 10.26 13.37
N ARG A 261 4.03 11.08 14.37
CA ARG A 261 3.77 10.61 15.74
C ARG A 261 2.49 11.23 16.26
N THR A 262 1.73 10.46 17.03
CA THR A 262 0.70 11.05 17.89
C THR A 262 1.35 11.89 18.99
N PRO A 263 0.71 12.95 19.51
CA PRO A 263 1.18 13.68 20.66
C PRO A 263 1.43 12.74 21.86
N LEU A 264 2.35 13.13 22.74
CA LEU A 264 2.61 12.39 24.00
C LEU A 264 1.48 12.59 25.02
N ARG A 265 0.78 13.68 24.88
CA ARG A 265 -0.50 14.15 25.47
C ARG A 265 -0.66 15.61 25.19
#